data_4b98026628e71a6aa4bb3509b07c0874
#
_entry.id   4b98026628e71a6aa4bb3509b07c0874
#
_cell.length_a   1.000
_cell.length_b   1.000
_cell.length_c   1.000
_cell.angle_alpha   90.00
_cell.angle_beta   90.00
_cell.angle_gamma   90.00
#
_symmetry.space_group_name_H-M   'P 1'
#
loop_
_entity.id
_entity.type
_entity.pdbx_description
1 polymer ?
#
loop_
_entity_poly.entity_id
_entity_poly.type
_entity_poly.pdbx_seq_one_letter_code
_entity_poly.pdbx_strand_id
1 'polypeptide(L)'
;MMSSPFGGPPDRASGANADPKDRQAADMDQQLAALSPPRKHYQRYFGTRQANGDMLNGNQGLSAFLRAYFHCKSADWAGNAPSALRSWSADELARMPAYYIMDLHAGMAETVAALVPSDAVAATCNWLPDEDLQFYVQEYARTGFQGGLQWYRCIFSADQDRELSAYHGQSIDVPACFIAGEKDWGVYQKPGALEAMQSTACSQLKSVDLVRGAGHWVQ
;
A
#
# COMPACT_ATOMS: atom_id res chain seq x y z
N MET A 1 -0.96 2.98 -13.56
CA MET A 1 -0.15 1.87 -13.03
C MET A 1 -0.79 1.45 -11.71
N MET A 2 -1.16 0.18 -11.56
CA MET A 2 -1.70 -0.33 -10.30
C MET A 2 -0.61 -1.14 -9.62
N SER A 3 -0.28 -0.79 -8.38
CA SER A 3 0.71 -1.50 -7.56
C SER A 3 0.11 -2.68 -6.79
N SER A 4 -1.12 -3.07 -7.11
CA SER A 4 -1.82 -4.19 -6.51
C SER A 4 -2.69 -4.87 -7.56
N PRO A 5 -2.75 -6.21 -7.58
CA PRO A 5 -3.60 -6.93 -8.49
C PRO A 5 -5.08 -6.56 -8.32
N PHE A 6 -5.82 -6.51 -9.43
CA PHE A 6 -7.26 -6.30 -9.40
C PHE A 6 -7.98 -7.63 -9.16
N GLY A 7 -8.52 -7.81 -7.98
CA GLY A 7 -9.24 -9.04 -7.60
C GLY A 7 -10.73 -9.05 -7.94
N GLY A 8 -11.20 -8.12 -8.77
CA GLY A 8 -12.61 -7.92 -9.08
C GLY A 8 -13.23 -6.72 -8.37
N PRO A 9 -14.42 -6.27 -8.82
CA PRO A 9 -15.18 -5.23 -8.12
C PRO A 9 -15.67 -5.72 -6.76
N PRO A 10 -16.02 -4.80 -5.84
CA PRO A 10 -16.57 -5.18 -4.56
C PRO A 10 -17.87 -5.98 -4.70
N ASP A 11 -18.12 -6.89 -3.77
CA ASP A 11 -19.38 -7.62 -3.69
C ASP A 11 -20.54 -6.64 -3.45
N ARG A 12 -21.75 -7.00 -3.91
CA ARG A 12 -22.94 -6.21 -3.60
C ARG A 12 -23.12 -6.07 -2.09
N ALA A 13 -23.27 -4.84 -1.64
CA ALA A 13 -23.70 -4.58 -0.28
C ALA A 13 -25.05 -5.29 -0.05
N SER A 14 -25.06 -6.32 0.79
CA SER A 14 -26.30 -6.98 1.21
C SER A 14 -27.08 -5.96 2.04
N GLY A 15 -28.23 -5.54 1.55
CA GLY A 15 -29.03 -4.51 2.16
C GLY A 15 -29.30 -4.73 3.66
N ALA A 16 -29.39 -3.61 4.36
CA ALA A 16 -29.70 -3.39 5.77
C ALA A 16 -28.56 -3.70 6.78
N ASN A 17 -28.06 -2.60 7.38
CA ASN A 17 -27.26 -2.55 8.61
C ASN A 17 -25.79 -3.00 8.52
N ALA A 18 -24.90 -2.05 8.22
CA ALA A 18 -23.43 -2.15 8.16
C ALA A 18 -22.90 -3.18 7.12
N ASP A 19 -22.19 -2.66 6.14
CA ASP A 19 -21.56 -3.46 5.08
C ASP A 19 -20.72 -4.61 5.69
N PRO A 20 -20.83 -5.85 5.19
CA PRO A 20 -19.96 -6.95 5.59
C PRO A 20 -18.46 -6.60 5.53
N LYS A 21 -18.06 -5.72 4.60
CA LYS A 21 -16.68 -5.21 4.50
C LYS A 21 -16.31 -4.28 5.64
N ASP A 22 -17.22 -3.40 6.07
CA ASP A 22 -16.97 -2.50 7.20
C ASP A 22 -16.84 -3.29 8.50
N ARG A 23 -17.64 -4.35 8.67
CA ARG A 23 -17.50 -5.29 9.79
C ARG A 23 -16.20 -6.07 9.71
N GLN A 24 -15.85 -6.61 8.56
CA GLN A 24 -14.60 -7.36 8.36
C GLN A 24 -13.37 -6.45 8.55
N ALA A 25 -13.45 -5.19 8.09
CA ALA A 25 -12.39 -4.23 8.25
C ALA A 25 -12.27 -3.75 9.71
N ALA A 26 -13.39 -3.48 10.39
CA ALA A 26 -13.40 -3.12 11.82
C ALA A 26 -12.93 -4.29 12.70
N ASP A 27 -13.32 -5.52 12.36
CA ASP A 27 -12.86 -6.73 13.02
C ASP A 27 -11.33 -6.92 12.81
N MET A 28 -10.81 -6.68 11.61
CA MET A 28 -9.38 -6.74 11.33
C MET A 28 -8.60 -5.67 12.11
N ASP A 29 -9.12 -4.45 12.20
CA ASP A 29 -8.48 -3.39 12.99
C ASP A 29 -8.38 -3.78 14.47
N GLN A 30 -9.43 -4.41 15.02
CA GLN A 30 -9.41 -4.94 16.40
C GLN A 30 -8.42 -6.09 16.56
N GLN A 31 -8.38 -7.02 15.60
CA GLN A 31 -7.44 -8.15 15.64
C GLN A 31 -5.98 -7.65 15.57
N LEU A 32 -5.67 -6.70 14.69
CA LEU A 32 -4.34 -6.09 14.62
C LEU A 32 -3.95 -5.35 15.91
N ALA A 33 -4.90 -4.61 16.50
CA ALA A 33 -4.68 -3.90 17.76
C ALA A 33 -4.49 -4.85 18.96
N ALA A 34 -5.01 -6.08 18.88
CA ALA A 34 -4.83 -7.10 19.92
C ALA A 34 -3.50 -7.87 19.81
N LEU A 35 -2.73 -7.68 18.75
CA LEU A 35 -1.40 -8.29 18.63
C LEU A 35 -0.42 -7.76 19.68
N SER A 36 0.65 -8.51 19.92
CA SER A 36 1.74 -8.09 20.81
C SER A 36 3.06 -8.03 20.01
N PRO A 37 3.58 -6.84 19.70
CA PRO A 37 3.03 -5.50 19.99
C PRO A 37 1.78 -5.16 19.15
N PRO A 38 0.94 -4.22 19.65
CA PRO A 38 -0.27 -3.78 18.94
C PRO A 38 0.04 -3.15 17.57
N ARG A 39 -0.80 -3.44 16.57
CA ARG A 39 -0.58 -3.01 15.19
C ARG A 39 -1.81 -2.33 14.58
N LYS A 40 -1.59 -1.62 13.47
CA LYS A 40 -2.63 -1.07 12.59
C LYS A 40 -2.25 -1.21 11.12
N HIS A 41 -3.24 -1.29 10.25
CA HIS A 41 -3.01 -1.32 8.81
C HIS A 41 -2.70 0.09 8.28
N TYR A 42 -1.67 0.23 7.42
CA TYR A 42 -1.23 1.53 6.87
C TYR A 42 -2.34 2.29 6.12
N GLN A 43 -3.24 1.58 5.43
CA GLN A 43 -4.34 2.23 4.70
C GLN A 43 -5.29 2.97 5.65
N ARG A 44 -5.58 2.39 6.84
CA ARG A 44 -6.36 3.07 7.87
C ARG A 44 -5.67 4.33 8.35
N TYR A 45 -4.37 4.25 8.63
CA TYR A 45 -3.58 5.42 9.01
C TYR A 45 -3.61 6.50 7.92
N PHE A 46 -3.40 6.14 6.63
CA PHE A 46 -3.43 7.10 5.53
C PHE A 46 -4.81 7.73 5.29
N GLY A 47 -5.89 7.06 5.68
CA GLY A 47 -7.24 7.61 5.69
C GLY A 47 -7.47 8.68 6.75
N THR A 48 -6.60 8.79 7.78
CA THR A 48 -6.75 9.76 8.86
C THR A 48 -6.39 11.19 8.45
N ARG A 49 -6.88 12.18 9.22
CA ARG A 49 -6.49 13.59 9.03
C ARG A 49 -5.04 13.85 9.47
N GLN A 50 -4.53 13.08 10.43
CA GLN A 50 -3.19 13.25 11.01
C GLN A 50 -2.08 12.87 10.03
N ALA A 51 -2.29 11.86 9.18
CA ALA A 51 -1.27 11.30 8.32
C ALA A 51 -0.48 12.34 7.50
N ASN A 52 -1.16 13.37 7.00
CA ASN A 52 -0.50 14.43 6.25
C ASN A 52 0.48 15.23 7.12
N GLY A 53 0.02 15.65 8.30
CA GLY A 53 0.85 16.44 9.23
C GLY A 53 2.04 15.64 9.74
N ASP A 54 1.81 14.38 10.10
CA ASP A 54 2.84 13.47 10.61
C ASP A 54 3.97 13.25 9.58
N MET A 55 3.60 13.05 8.30
CA MET A 55 4.59 12.85 7.24
C MET A 55 5.32 14.13 6.83
N LEU A 56 4.62 15.28 6.83
CA LEU A 56 5.26 16.57 6.50
C LEU A 56 6.20 17.06 7.60
N ASN A 57 5.84 16.83 8.87
CA ASN A 57 6.52 17.40 10.03
C ASN A 57 7.23 16.32 10.87
N GLY A 58 7.54 15.17 10.29
CA GLY A 58 8.29 14.13 10.97
C GLY A 58 9.64 14.66 11.52
N ASN A 59 10.06 14.21 12.70
CA ASN A 59 11.25 14.70 13.39
C ASN A 59 12.53 14.61 12.55
N GLN A 60 12.62 13.63 11.61
CA GLN A 60 13.75 13.48 10.70
C GLN A 60 13.76 14.47 9.54
N GLY A 61 12.69 15.25 9.37
CA GLY A 61 12.48 16.14 8.23
C GLY A 61 11.98 15.42 6.98
N LEU A 62 11.36 16.19 6.07
CA LEU A 62 10.68 15.66 4.89
C LEU A 62 11.63 14.91 3.94
N SER A 63 12.85 15.40 3.75
CA SER A 63 13.85 14.76 2.87
C SER A 63 14.24 13.37 3.37
N ALA A 64 14.59 13.24 4.65
CA ALA A 64 14.95 11.96 5.24
C ALA A 64 13.74 11.01 5.30
N PHE A 65 12.54 11.52 5.57
CA PHE A 65 11.31 10.75 5.49
C PHE A 65 11.11 10.15 4.11
N LEU A 66 11.15 10.97 3.05
CA LEU A 66 10.95 10.50 1.68
C LEU A 66 12.05 9.52 1.26
N ARG A 67 13.32 9.80 1.58
CA ARG A 67 14.43 8.86 1.30
C ARG A 67 14.18 7.50 1.94
N ALA A 68 13.80 7.46 3.23
CA ALA A 68 13.50 6.22 3.94
C ALA A 68 12.27 5.49 3.35
N TYR A 69 11.21 6.23 3.04
CA TYR A 69 9.97 5.66 2.51
C TYR A 69 10.16 5.08 1.10
N PHE A 70 10.90 5.76 0.23
CA PHE A 70 11.25 5.22 -1.08
C PHE A 70 12.16 4.00 -0.95
N HIS A 71 13.20 4.09 -0.11
CA HIS A 71 14.16 3.00 0.09
C HIS A 71 13.50 1.73 0.62
N CYS A 72 12.72 1.82 1.70
CA CYS A 72 12.13 0.62 2.34
C CYS A 72 11.12 -0.12 1.45
N LYS A 73 10.59 0.54 0.41
CA LYS A 73 9.70 -0.07 -0.59
C LYS A 73 10.42 -0.49 -1.86
N SER A 74 11.72 -0.20 -1.99
CA SER A 74 12.54 -0.61 -3.13
C SER A 74 13.06 -2.04 -2.99
N ALA A 75 13.67 -2.54 -4.05
CA ALA A 75 14.37 -3.82 -4.03
C ALA A 75 15.73 -3.76 -3.31
N ASP A 76 16.24 -2.55 -3.06
CA ASP A 76 17.55 -2.34 -2.41
C ASP A 76 17.48 -2.59 -0.90
N TRP A 77 16.29 -2.48 -0.31
CA TRP A 77 16.13 -2.81 1.10
C TRP A 77 15.99 -4.32 1.30
N ALA A 78 16.94 -4.89 2.03
CA ALA A 78 16.99 -6.34 2.30
C ALA A 78 15.76 -6.88 3.05
N GLY A 79 15.01 -6.01 3.77
CA GLY A 79 13.77 -6.38 4.43
C GLY A 79 12.58 -6.61 3.47
N ASN A 80 12.72 -6.26 2.18
CA ASN A 80 11.72 -6.53 1.16
C ASN A 80 11.86 -7.95 0.60
N ALA A 81 11.30 -8.91 1.32
CA ALA A 81 11.22 -10.31 0.94
C ALA A 81 9.75 -10.76 0.89
N PRO A 82 8.97 -10.29 -0.11
CA PRO A 82 7.54 -10.56 -0.17
C PRO A 82 7.26 -12.03 -0.44
N SER A 83 6.16 -12.51 0.14
CA SER A 83 5.62 -13.84 -0.10
C SER A 83 4.09 -13.79 -0.04
N ALA A 84 3.43 -14.70 -0.74
CA ALA A 84 1.98 -14.78 -0.70
C ALA A 84 1.48 -14.97 0.74
N LEU A 85 0.49 -14.18 1.12
CA LEU A 85 -0.23 -14.36 2.36
C LEU A 85 -1.25 -15.49 2.20
N ARG A 86 -1.37 -16.34 3.21
CA ARG A 86 -2.26 -17.52 3.17
C ARG A 86 -3.72 -17.16 3.42
N SER A 87 -3.95 -16.10 4.18
CA SER A 87 -5.29 -15.65 4.55
C SER A 87 -5.29 -14.16 4.91
N TRP A 88 -6.47 -13.56 4.93
CA TRP A 88 -6.71 -12.24 5.48
C TRP A 88 -6.93 -12.35 6.99
N SER A 89 -5.84 -12.51 7.74
CA SER A 89 -5.83 -12.59 9.21
C SER A 89 -4.72 -11.73 9.79
N ALA A 90 -4.86 -11.28 11.04
CA ALA A 90 -3.88 -10.40 11.69
C ALA A 90 -2.49 -11.04 11.76
N ASP A 91 -2.38 -12.34 12.02
CA ASP A 91 -1.11 -13.05 12.09
C ASP A 91 -0.39 -13.11 10.73
N GLU A 92 -1.15 -13.35 9.64
CA GLU A 92 -0.57 -13.35 8.30
C GLU A 92 -0.19 -11.93 7.86
N LEU A 93 -1.04 -10.94 8.14
CA LEU A 93 -0.73 -9.54 7.87
C LEU A 93 0.50 -9.05 8.63
N ALA A 94 0.70 -9.50 9.87
CA ALA A 94 1.85 -9.13 10.70
C ALA A 94 3.21 -9.60 10.13
N ARG A 95 3.22 -10.50 9.13
CA ARG A 95 4.44 -10.88 8.38
C ARG A 95 4.92 -9.78 7.43
N MET A 96 4.04 -8.84 7.07
CA MET A 96 4.39 -7.72 6.20
C MET A 96 5.28 -6.72 6.96
N PRO A 97 6.13 -5.97 6.24
CA PRO A 97 6.94 -4.91 6.84
C PRO A 97 6.13 -3.88 7.61
N ALA A 98 6.77 -3.21 8.57
CA ALA A 98 6.14 -2.21 9.42
C ALA A 98 5.50 -1.05 8.62
N TYR A 99 5.98 -0.72 7.44
CA TYR A 99 5.35 0.30 6.59
C TYR A 99 4.02 -0.15 5.95
N TYR A 100 3.62 -1.44 6.08
CA TYR A 100 2.28 -1.96 5.78
C TYR A 100 1.47 -2.19 7.06
N ILE A 101 2.05 -2.90 8.04
CA ILE A 101 1.42 -3.21 9.32
C ILE A 101 2.19 -2.49 10.42
N MET A 102 1.78 -1.24 10.63
CA MET A 102 2.44 -0.26 11.49
C MET A 102 2.25 -0.58 12.98
N ASP A 103 3.15 -0.10 13.82
CA ASP A 103 2.86 0.03 15.25
C ASP A 103 1.58 0.85 15.46
N LEU A 104 0.73 0.45 16.40
CA LEU A 104 -0.57 1.10 16.63
C LEU A 104 -0.44 2.60 16.92
N HIS A 105 0.62 3.01 17.61
CA HIS A 105 0.81 4.37 18.09
C HIS A 105 1.73 5.22 17.20
N ALA A 106 2.50 4.60 16.30
CA ALA A 106 3.44 5.30 15.42
C ALA A 106 2.78 5.93 14.19
N GLY A 107 3.28 7.09 13.74
CA GLY A 107 3.03 7.63 12.41
C GLY A 107 3.93 6.99 11.36
N MET A 108 3.67 7.24 10.05
CA MET A 108 4.50 6.67 8.99
C MET A 108 5.93 7.22 9.02
N ALA A 109 6.10 8.51 9.28
CA ALA A 109 7.42 9.12 9.38
C ALA A 109 8.27 8.46 10.48
N GLU A 110 7.67 8.23 11.65
CA GLU A 110 8.32 7.52 12.76
C GLU A 110 8.61 6.05 12.38
N THR A 111 7.64 5.37 11.75
CA THR A 111 7.77 3.97 11.33
C THR A 111 8.99 3.74 10.43
N VAL A 112 9.26 4.66 9.49
CA VAL A 112 10.37 4.50 8.54
C VAL A 112 11.67 5.21 8.98
N ALA A 113 11.67 5.94 10.09
CA ALA A 113 12.84 6.70 10.54
C ALA A 113 14.10 5.84 10.72
N ALA A 114 13.94 4.62 11.23
CA ALA A 114 15.04 3.67 11.39
C ALA A 114 15.47 2.98 10.07
N LEU A 115 14.77 3.24 8.98
CA LEU A 115 14.99 2.61 7.66
C LEU A 115 15.66 3.58 6.67
N VAL A 116 16.13 4.73 7.14
CA VAL A 116 16.95 5.63 6.31
C VAL A 116 18.21 4.88 5.88
N PRO A 117 18.48 4.76 4.57
CA PRO A 117 19.69 4.11 4.10
C PRO A 117 20.94 4.89 4.56
N SER A 118 22.06 4.20 4.76
CA SER A 118 23.34 4.87 4.99
C SER A 118 23.75 5.69 3.77
N ASP A 119 24.62 6.69 3.96
CA ASP A 119 25.13 7.53 2.86
C ASP A 119 25.75 6.69 1.74
N ALA A 120 26.45 5.60 2.08
CA ALA A 120 27.03 4.69 1.11
C ALA A 120 25.97 3.98 0.24
N VAL A 121 24.85 3.58 0.85
CA VAL A 121 23.70 2.96 0.13
C VAL A 121 22.98 4.00 -0.70
N ALA A 122 22.74 5.19 -0.15
CA ALA A 122 22.10 6.31 -0.85
C ALA A 122 22.92 6.72 -2.10
N ALA A 123 24.24 6.80 -1.98
CA ALA A 123 25.14 7.15 -3.09
C ALA A 123 25.13 6.13 -4.25
N THR A 124 24.73 4.89 -4.00
CA THR A 124 24.59 3.85 -5.04
C THR A 124 23.18 3.76 -5.63
N CYS A 125 22.25 4.56 -5.14
CA CYS A 125 20.85 4.55 -5.59
C CYS A 125 20.70 5.32 -6.91
N ASN A 126 20.85 4.64 -8.04
CA ASN A 126 20.80 5.26 -9.37
C ASN A 126 19.37 5.59 -9.84
N TRP A 127 18.35 4.94 -9.28
CA TRP A 127 16.96 5.14 -9.68
C TRP A 127 16.29 6.31 -8.94
N LEU A 128 16.88 6.83 -7.85
CA LEU A 128 16.44 8.01 -7.12
C LEU A 128 17.65 8.80 -6.59
N PRO A 129 18.40 9.48 -7.46
CA PRO A 129 19.50 10.34 -7.05
C PRO A 129 18.99 11.52 -6.20
N ASP A 130 19.89 12.20 -5.48
CA ASP A 130 19.51 13.27 -4.55
C ASP A 130 18.79 14.43 -5.24
N GLU A 131 19.14 14.75 -6.48
CA GLU A 131 18.49 15.82 -7.27
C GLU A 131 17.01 15.48 -7.55
N ASP A 132 16.70 14.24 -7.92
CA ASP A 132 15.33 13.77 -8.14
C ASP A 132 14.55 13.73 -6.81
N LEU A 133 15.18 13.27 -5.74
CA LEU A 133 14.57 13.30 -4.41
C LEU A 133 14.22 14.74 -4.00
N GLN A 134 15.10 15.72 -4.26
CA GLN A 134 14.84 17.12 -3.93
C GLN A 134 13.64 17.68 -4.70
N PHE A 135 13.40 17.24 -5.93
CA PHE A 135 12.18 17.57 -6.65
C PHE A 135 10.92 17.11 -5.89
N TYR A 136 10.91 15.84 -5.44
CA TYR A 136 9.79 15.34 -4.61
C TYR A 136 9.66 16.09 -3.29
N VAL A 137 10.76 16.41 -2.61
CA VAL A 137 10.76 17.20 -1.37
C VAL A 137 10.10 18.57 -1.59
N GLN A 138 10.47 19.29 -2.64
CA GLN A 138 9.91 20.60 -2.96
C GLN A 138 8.41 20.52 -3.26
N GLU A 139 8.00 19.53 -4.06
CA GLU A 139 6.59 19.38 -4.42
C GLU A 139 5.73 18.96 -3.21
N TYR A 140 6.18 18.01 -2.39
CA TYR A 140 5.43 17.64 -1.19
C TYR A 140 5.46 18.72 -0.11
N ALA A 141 6.54 19.52 0.01
CA ALA A 141 6.55 20.67 0.90
C ALA A 141 5.51 21.71 0.48
N ARG A 142 5.30 21.90 -0.83
CA ARG A 142 4.34 22.85 -1.39
C ARG A 142 2.89 22.34 -1.31
N THR A 143 2.64 21.05 -1.61
CA THR A 143 1.29 20.51 -1.79
C THR A 143 0.81 19.68 -0.60
N GLY A 144 1.71 19.18 0.23
CA GLY A 144 1.45 18.12 1.18
C GLY A 144 1.10 16.80 0.50
N PHE A 145 0.69 15.84 1.31
CA PHE A 145 0.29 14.49 0.87
C PHE A 145 -1.22 14.36 0.64
N GLN A 146 -2.01 15.42 0.86
CA GLN A 146 -3.47 15.36 0.89
C GLN A 146 -4.09 14.80 -0.40
N GLY A 147 -3.55 15.15 -1.57
CA GLY A 147 -4.05 14.63 -2.84
C GLY A 147 -3.97 13.09 -2.91
N GLY A 148 -2.80 12.53 -2.62
CA GLY A 148 -2.60 11.08 -2.61
C GLY A 148 -3.38 10.36 -1.49
N LEU A 149 -3.54 11.01 -0.33
CA LEU A 149 -4.28 10.44 0.81
C LEU A 149 -5.79 10.35 0.55
N GLN A 150 -6.34 11.10 -0.40
CA GLN A 150 -7.76 10.97 -0.77
C GLN A 150 -8.08 9.57 -1.31
N TRP A 151 -7.17 8.93 -2.01
CA TRP A 151 -7.31 7.55 -2.43
C TRP A 151 -7.70 6.63 -1.26
N TYR A 152 -6.97 6.74 -0.15
CA TYR A 152 -7.22 5.91 1.04
C TYR A 152 -8.51 6.28 1.75
N ARG A 153 -8.92 7.55 1.73
CA ARG A 153 -10.22 7.98 2.28
C ARG A 153 -11.37 7.43 1.46
N CYS A 154 -11.25 7.42 0.14
CA CYS A 154 -12.26 6.83 -0.74
C CYS A 154 -12.42 5.32 -0.53
N ILE A 155 -11.34 4.57 -0.27
CA ILE A 155 -11.40 3.13 0.01
C ILE A 155 -12.32 2.79 1.20
N PHE A 156 -12.44 3.72 2.16
CA PHE A 156 -13.26 3.54 3.37
C PHE A 156 -14.56 4.35 3.35
N SER A 157 -14.98 4.83 2.18
CA SER A 157 -16.23 5.59 2.02
C SER A 157 -17.36 4.66 1.62
N ALA A 158 -18.41 4.59 2.45
CA ALA A 158 -19.60 3.82 2.14
C ALA A 158 -20.32 4.30 0.85
N ASP A 159 -20.21 5.58 0.51
CA ASP A 159 -20.78 6.12 -0.73
C ASP A 159 -20.03 5.59 -1.96
N GLN A 160 -18.70 5.54 -1.89
CA GLN A 160 -17.87 4.98 -2.96
C GLN A 160 -18.10 3.48 -3.13
N ASP A 161 -18.23 2.73 -2.04
CA ASP A 161 -18.56 1.30 -2.11
C ASP A 161 -19.93 1.07 -2.75
N ARG A 162 -20.91 1.91 -2.47
CA ARG A 162 -22.24 1.85 -3.10
C ARG A 162 -22.15 2.11 -4.61
N GLU A 163 -21.39 3.10 -5.03
CA GLU A 163 -21.16 3.39 -6.47
C GLU A 163 -20.45 2.23 -7.15
N LEU A 164 -19.38 1.71 -6.54
CA LEU A 164 -18.61 0.59 -7.08
C LEU A 164 -19.40 -0.72 -7.11
N SER A 165 -20.40 -0.89 -6.24
CA SER A 165 -21.26 -2.08 -6.23
C SER A 165 -22.11 -2.24 -7.50
N ALA A 166 -22.29 -1.16 -8.28
CA ALA A 166 -22.93 -1.22 -9.60
C ALA A 166 -22.15 -2.09 -10.61
N TYR A 167 -20.85 -2.29 -10.37
CA TYR A 167 -19.97 -3.12 -11.18
C TYR A 167 -19.83 -4.56 -10.67
N HIS A 168 -20.62 -4.94 -9.66
CA HIS A 168 -20.56 -6.30 -9.11
C HIS A 168 -20.71 -7.37 -10.20
N GLY A 169 -19.85 -8.38 -10.16
CA GLY A 169 -19.86 -9.47 -11.14
C GLY A 169 -19.30 -9.11 -12.53
N GLN A 170 -18.89 -7.85 -12.74
CA GLN A 170 -18.24 -7.45 -13.99
C GLN A 170 -16.74 -7.75 -13.95
N SER A 171 -16.17 -8.04 -15.12
CA SER A 171 -14.73 -8.21 -15.31
C SER A 171 -14.18 -7.08 -16.19
N ILE A 172 -12.85 -6.88 -16.15
CA ILE A 172 -12.16 -6.09 -17.16
C ILE A 172 -12.13 -6.91 -18.46
N ASP A 173 -12.83 -6.46 -19.48
CA ASP A 173 -13.02 -7.17 -20.75
C ASP A 173 -12.23 -6.56 -21.91
N VAL A 174 -11.43 -5.55 -21.64
CA VAL A 174 -10.48 -4.97 -22.61
C VAL A 174 -9.09 -5.60 -22.45
N PRO A 175 -8.23 -5.57 -23.51
CA PRO A 175 -6.85 -6.04 -23.39
C PRO A 175 -6.12 -5.32 -22.24
N ALA A 176 -5.63 -6.09 -21.29
CA ALA A 176 -4.97 -5.58 -20.09
C ALA A 176 -3.62 -6.29 -19.86
N CYS A 177 -2.70 -5.61 -19.21
CA CYS A 177 -1.49 -6.20 -18.65
C CYS A 177 -1.29 -5.71 -17.22
N PHE A 178 -0.60 -6.52 -16.42
CA PHE A 178 -0.20 -6.17 -15.06
C PHE A 178 1.31 -6.16 -14.97
N ILE A 179 1.88 -5.05 -14.50
CA ILE A 179 3.33 -4.88 -14.33
C ILE A 179 3.59 -4.47 -12.89
N ALA A 180 4.45 -5.21 -12.19
CA ALA A 180 4.85 -4.92 -10.82
C ALA A 180 6.29 -5.36 -10.57
N GLY A 181 6.90 -4.91 -9.48
CA GLY A 181 8.21 -5.41 -9.06
C GLY A 181 8.11 -6.80 -8.44
N GLU A 182 9.09 -7.65 -8.70
CA GLU A 182 9.20 -8.98 -8.09
C GLU A 182 9.25 -8.90 -6.55
N LYS A 183 9.84 -7.81 -6.03
CA LYS A 183 9.98 -7.55 -4.58
C LYS A 183 8.94 -6.56 -4.05
N ASP A 184 7.82 -6.37 -4.75
CA ASP A 184 6.74 -5.50 -4.26
C ASP A 184 5.73 -6.30 -3.42
N TRP A 185 5.63 -6.00 -2.14
CA TRP A 185 4.57 -6.51 -1.28
C TRP A 185 3.16 -6.16 -1.77
N GLY A 186 3.01 -5.10 -2.58
CA GLY A 186 1.75 -4.72 -3.22
C GLY A 186 1.11 -5.84 -4.03
N VAL A 187 1.92 -6.73 -4.60
CA VAL A 187 1.46 -7.90 -5.37
C VAL A 187 0.78 -8.92 -4.46
N TYR A 188 1.26 -9.08 -3.23
CA TYR A 188 0.92 -10.18 -2.32
C TYR A 188 0.07 -9.74 -1.12
N GLN A 189 -0.12 -8.44 -0.91
CA GLN A 189 -0.80 -7.89 0.27
C GLN A 189 -2.27 -8.31 0.41
N LYS A 190 -2.91 -8.73 -0.70
CA LYS A 190 -4.30 -9.21 -0.70
C LYS A 190 -4.33 -10.65 -1.19
N PRO A 191 -4.57 -11.63 -0.28
CA PRO A 191 -4.63 -13.05 -0.64
C PRO A 191 -5.62 -13.31 -1.77
N GLY A 192 -5.23 -14.09 -2.76
CA GLY A 192 -6.08 -14.50 -3.89
C GLY A 192 -6.31 -13.42 -4.96
N ALA A 193 -5.86 -12.17 -4.78
CA ALA A 193 -6.16 -11.12 -5.75
C ALA A 193 -5.42 -11.30 -7.09
N LEU A 194 -4.18 -11.78 -7.06
CA LEU A 194 -3.42 -12.05 -8.28
C LEU A 194 -4.04 -13.20 -9.07
N GLU A 195 -4.42 -14.27 -8.38
CA GLU A 195 -5.08 -15.43 -8.96
C GLU A 195 -6.45 -15.06 -9.55
N ALA A 196 -7.23 -14.23 -8.84
CA ALA A 196 -8.51 -13.72 -9.33
C ALA A 196 -8.32 -12.86 -10.59
N MET A 197 -7.31 -11.99 -10.61
CA MET A 197 -7.00 -11.18 -11.78
C MET A 197 -6.66 -12.05 -13.00
N GLN A 198 -5.91 -13.14 -12.80
CA GLN A 198 -5.50 -14.04 -13.87
C GLN A 198 -6.60 -15.00 -14.35
N SER A 199 -7.64 -15.21 -13.54
CA SER A 199 -8.67 -16.21 -13.83
C SER A 199 -10.05 -15.64 -14.12
N THR A 200 -10.51 -14.66 -13.36
CA THR A 200 -11.91 -14.20 -13.39
C THR A 200 -12.08 -12.69 -13.54
N ALA A 201 -11.21 -11.89 -12.92
CA ALA A 201 -11.39 -10.44 -12.87
C ALA A 201 -10.98 -9.72 -14.16
N CYS A 202 -10.14 -10.34 -15.01
CA CYS A 202 -9.73 -9.79 -16.31
C CYS A 202 -9.87 -10.86 -17.39
N SER A 203 -10.90 -10.75 -18.24
CA SER A 203 -11.17 -11.73 -19.29
C SER A 203 -10.17 -11.69 -20.45
N GLN A 204 -9.45 -10.60 -20.63
CA GLN A 204 -8.45 -10.39 -21.68
C GLN A 204 -7.06 -9.98 -21.12
N LEU A 205 -6.65 -10.55 -20.00
CA LEU A 205 -5.31 -10.34 -19.48
C LEU A 205 -4.26 -10.92 -20.44
N LYS A 206 -3.38 -10.08 -20.98
CA LYS A 206 -2.36 -10.45 -21.97
C LYS A 206 -1.06 -10.89 -21.31
N SER A 207 -0.67 -10.22 -20.23
CA SER A 207 0.55 -10.56 -19.48
C SER A 207 0.46 -10.17 -18.03
N VAL A 208 1.27 -10.86 -17.23
CA VAL A 208 1.63 -10.51 -15.84
C VAL A 208 3.14 -10.48 -15.79
N ASP A 209 3.71 -9.29 -15.73
CA ASP A 209 5.15 -9.07 -15.80
C ASP A 209 5.67 -8.63 -14.43
N LEU A 210 6.41 -9.51 -13.76
CA LEU A 210 7.12 -9.19 -12.54
C LEU A 210 8.55 -8.77 -12.87
N VAL A 211 8.82 -7.47 -12.76
CA VAL A 211 10.13 -6.88 -13.08
C VAL A 211 11.15 -7.35 -12.07
N ARG A 212 12.11 -8.13 -12.56
CA ARG A 212 13.17 -8.70 -11.73
C ARG A 212 14.07 -7.62 -11.13
N GLY A 213 14.33 -7.72 -9.83
CA GLY A 213 15.16 -6.76 -9.11
C GLY A 213 14.49 -5.42 -8.84
N ALA A 214 13.17 -5.27 -9.12
CA ALA A 214 12.39 -4.09 -8.76
C ALA A 214 11.50 -4.36 -7.53
N GLY A 215 11.32 -3.32 -6.71
CA GLY A 215 10.35 -3.27 -5.63
C GLY A 215 9.07 -2.57 -6.06
N HIS A 216 8.53 -1.70 -5.21
CA HIS A 216 7.33 -0.93 -5.51
C HIS A 216 7.51 0.08 -6.66
N TRP A 217 8.71 0.54 -6.87
CA TRP A 217 9.09 1.52 -7.90
C TRP A 217 9.65 0.76 -9.10
N VAL A 218 8.83 0.60 -10.15
CA VAL A 218 9.17 -0.17 -11.37
C VAL A 218 9.50 0.71 -12.58
N GLN A 219 9.37 2.03 -12.43
CA GLN A 219 9.75 3.02 -13.44
C GLN A 219 11.23 3.30 -13.46
#